data_409dbc723a780b307befc278d893959f
#
_entry.id   409dbc723a780b307befc278d893959f
#
_cell.length_a   1.000
_cell.length_b   1.000
_cell.length_c   1.000
_cell.angle_alpha   90.00
_cell.angle_beta   90.00
_cell.angle_gamma   90.00
#
_symmetry.space_group_name_H-M   'P 1'
#
loop_
_entity.id
_entity.type
_entity.pdbx_description
1 polymer ?
#
loop_
_entity_poly.entity_id
_entity_poly.type
_entity_poly.pdbx_seq_one_letter_code
_entity_poly.pdbx_strand_id
1 'polypeptide(L)'
;MKFLTSDVITRSIGEVGSTVLYIVIATLVLELLLFFLWSPMGGLSRIIDRVLKPLGDRVRHLVSTLLIVGVLVYAVIATGAGQSVSAWAGYWPLAILAFLVAVFISPNAVALFRQSFRLAYMLLAPAIVGLVLLVVYPLLWEINVSFTNLSPKHFQSPDFVGLSNYVDVFTKPVLKQVTFLPVFLRTLAWTAVNLVFHVGGGLILALLLNRRLRLKGLYRALLIFPWAIPQPIAVLAWRGEFHYEYGFVNIMLRAFGLAPLQWKTDATWNFVAMCLTNIWLGIPFMMVIILGGLQSIAGEYYEAAEMDGASSWHQFRNITLPLLQPVLTPAIVLGTIWTFNNFNVPFFINENELETSDTLVTALFRSAFQYFNLGDAAAFAFVLFGILLVFSIVYIRVSGGLRGVYE
;
A
#
# COMPACT_ATOMS: atom_id res chain seq x y z
N MET A 1 -23.28 -8.07 25.29
CA MET A 1 -21.98 -8.70 25.54
C MET A 1 -22.01 -10.23 25.59
N LYS A 2 -22.96 -10.89 24.90
CA LYS A 2 -23.09 -12.37 24.86
C LYS A 2 -22.95 -12.94 23.43
N PHE A 3 -22.47 -12.14 22.45
CA PHE A 3 -22.38 -12.54 21.05
C PHE A 3 -20.98 -12.99 20.59
N LEU A 4 -20.00 -13.00 21.48
CA LEU A 4 -18.68 -13.57 21.20
C LEU A 4 -18.44 -14.73 22.18
N THR A 5 -19.24 -15.79 22.06
CA THR A 5 -18.87 -17.06 22.70
C THR A 5 -17.64 -17.61 21.99
N SER A 6 -16.73 -18.23 22.75
CA SER A 6 -15.50 -18.84 22.24
C SER A 6 -15.74 -19.71 21.02
N ASP A 7 -16.93 -20.34 20.95
CA ASP A 7 -17.33 -21.25 19.88
C ASP A 7 -17.54 -20.55 18.53
N VAL A 8 -18.06 -19.31 18.51
CA VAL A 8 -18.26 -18.56 17.26
C VAL A 8 -16.90 -18.09 16.72
N ILE A 9 -16.02 -17.61 17.61
CA ILE A 9 -14.67 -17.19 17.24
C ILE A 9 -13.86 -18.39 16.75
N THR A 10 -13.91 -19.52 17.48
CA THR A 10 -13.18 -20.75 17.12
C THR A 10 -13.69 -21.32 15.80
N ARG A 11 -15.00 -21.28 15.55
CA ARG A 11 -15.62 -21.74 14.31
C ARG A 11 -15.25 -20.82 13.13
N SER A 12 -15.33 -19.50 13.31
CA SER A 12 -14.94 -18.54 12.28
C SER A 12 -13.43 -18.59 11.96
N ILE A 13 -12.56 -18.73 12.97
CA ILE A 13 -11.13 -18.95 12.77
C ILE A 13 -10.88 -20.29 12.08
N GLY A 14 -11.62 -21.35 12.43
CA GLY A 14 -11.53 -22.65 11.79
C GLY A 14 -11.97 -22.62 10.31
N GLU A 15 -13.06 -21.92 10.00
CA GLU A 15 -13.55 -21.75 8.64
C GLU A 15 -12.64 -20.88 7.78
N VAL A 16 -12.12 -19.77 8.32
CA VAL A 16 -11.12 -18.93 7.63
C VAL A 16 -9.81 -19.69 7.47
N GLY A 17 -9.35 -20.39 8.52
CA GLY A 17 -8.13 -21.20 8.47
C GLY A 17 -8.24 -22.35 7.45
N SER A 18 -9.36 -23.04 7.39
CA SER A 18 -9.60 -24.08 6.38
C SER A 18 -9.69 -23.50 4.97
N THR A 19 -10.35 -22.37 4.78
CA THR A 19 -10.43 -21.69 3.48
C THR A 19 -9.06 -21.25 2.99
N VAL A 20 -8.25 -20.63 3.87
CA VAL A 20 -6.87 -20.26 3.55
C VAL A 20 -6.03 -21.49 3.23
N LEU A 21 -6.16 -22.57 4.00
CA LEU A 21 -5.45 -23.83 3.76
C LEU A 21 -5.88 -24.45 2.41
N TYR A 22 -7.16 -24.46 2.08
CA TYR A 22 -7.65 -24.94 0.77
C TYR A 22 -7.11 -24.08 -0.38
N ILE A 23 -7.06 -22.76 -0.24
CA ILE A 23 -6.48 -21.84 -1.24
C ILE A 23 -4.99 -22.14 -1.43
N VAL A 24 -4.24 -22.30 -0.34
CA VAL A 24 -2.80 -22.62 -0.40
C VAL A 24 -2.57 -23.98 -1.03
N ILE A 25 -3.33 -25.01 -0.64
CA ILE A 25 -3.23 -26.36 -1.23
C ILE A 25 -3.61 -26.32 -2.70
N ALA A 26 -4.73 -25.67 -3.07
CA ALA A 26 -5.17 -25.55 -4.46
C ALA A 26 -4.13 -24.80 -5.32
N THR A 27 -3.48 -23.77 -4.77
CA THR A 27 -2.40 -23.05 -5.45
C THR A 27 -1.18 -23.93 -5.67
N LEU A 28 -0.74 -24.66 -4.64
CA LEU A 28 0.39 -25.58 -4.74
C LEU A 28 0.09 -26.74 -5.71
N VAL A 29 -1.12 -27.27 -5.69
CA VAL A 29 -1.56 -28.30 -6.63
C VAL A 29 -1.60 -27.76 -8.05
N LEU A 30 -2.10 -26.53 -8.24
CA LEU A 30 -2.13 -25.86 -9.54
C LEU A 30 -0.72 -25.58 -10.05
N GLU A 31 0.18 -25.11 -9.21
CA GLU A 31 1.59 -24.89 -9.55
C GLU A 31 2.28 -26.22 -9.92
N LEU A 32 2.07 -27.27 -9.14
CA LEU A 32 2.58 -28.61 -9.45
C LEU A 32 1.99 -29.15 -10.76
N LEU A 33 0.69 -28.99 -10.99
CA LEU A 33 0.03 -29.38 -12.23
C LEU A 33 0.56 -28.57 -13.41
N LEU A 34 0.70 -27.24 -13.30
CA LEU A 34 1.29 -26.40 -14.33
C LEU A 34 2.76 -26.74 -14.57
N PHE A 35 3.53 -27.04 -13.52
CA PHE A 35 4.90 -27.50 -13.65
C PHE A 35 4.99 -28.86 -14.36
N PHE A 36 4.17 -29.85 -13.99
CA PHE A 36 4.13 -31.16 -14.64
C PHE A 36 3.56 -31.13 -16.05
N LEU A 37 2.51 -30.35 -16.30
CA LEU A 37 1.89 -30.23 -17.62
C LEU A 37 2.79 -29.47 -18.61
N TRP A 38 3.60 -28.54 -18.12
CA TRP A 38 4.45 -27.67 -18.95
C TRP A 38 5.95 -28.03 -18.92
N SER A 39 6.34 -28.94 -18.05
CA SER A 39 7.72 -29.44 -18.07
C SER A 39 8.05 -30.08 -19.42
N PRO A 40 9.25 -29.85 -19.98
CA PRO A 40 9.73 -30.54 -21.18
C PRO A 40 9.73 -32.06 -21.04
N MET A 41 9.67 -32.56 -19.80
CA MET A 41 9.54 -34.00 -19.47
C MET A 41 8.08 -34.48 -19.48
N GLY A 42 7.07 -33.58 -19.42
CA GLY A 42 5.66 -33.94 -19.42
C GLY A 42 5.20 -34.35 -20.82
N GLY A 43 4.66 -35.57 -20.96
CA GLY A 43 4.16 -36.08 -22.23
C GLY A 43 3.03 -35.24 -22.84
N LEU A 44 2.28 -34.50 -22.02
CA LEU A 44 1.11 -33.74 -22.45
C LEU A 44 1.50 -32.49 -23.27
N SER A 45 2.58 -31.79 -22.96
CA SER A 45 3.04 -30.65 -23.78
C SER A 45 3.44 -31.10 -25.18
N ARG A 46 4.03 -32.31 -25.30
CA ARG A 46 4.41 -32.89 -26.58
C ARG A 46 3.17 -33.37 -27.39
N ILE A 47 2.12 -33.84 -26.71
CA ILE A 47 0.86 -34.22 -27.35
C ILE A 47 0.12 -32.98 -27.85
N ILE A 48 0.01 -31.93 -27.01
CA ILE A 48 -0.64 -30.66 -27.36
C ILE A 48 0.11 -29.97 -28.52
N ASP A 49 1.42 -29.90 -28.47
CA ASP A 49 2.23 -29.36 -29.58
C ASP A 49 2.09 -30.18 -30.86
N ARG A 50 1.99 -31.51 -30.77
CA ARG A 50 1.85 -32.39 -31.94
C ARG A 50 0.45 -32.30 -32.57
N VAL A 51 -0.60 -32.12 -31.75
CA VAL A 51 -2.01 -32.05 -32.21
C VAL A 51 -2.35 -30.64 -32.72
N LEU A 52 -1.80 -29.58 -32.07
CA LEU A 52 -2.14 -28.21 -32.42
C LEU A 52 -1.17 -27.54 -33.41
N LYS A 53 -0.01 -28.17 -33.70
CA LYS A 53 0.99 -27.65 -34.65
C LYS A 53 0.43 -27.36 -36.06
N PRO A 54 -0.51 -28.15 -36.62
CA PRO A 54 -1.08 -27.86 -37.94
C PRO A 54 -2.09 -26.69 -37.96
N LEU A 55 -2.56 -26.19 -36.82
CA LEU A 55 -3.61 -25.16 -36.72
C LEU A 55 -3.13 -23.71 -36.81
N GLY A 56 -1.84 -23.49 -36.97
CA GLY A 56 -1.24 -22.13 -36.98
C GLY A 56 -1.26 -21.46 -35.61
N ASP A 57 -0.36 -20.51 -35.39
CA ASP A 57 -0.12 -19.92 -34.06
C ASP A 57 -1.35 -19.24 -33.44
N ARG A 58 -2.16 -18.51 -34.24
CA ARG A 58 -3.35 -17.80 -33.73
C ARG A 58 -4.45 -18.75 -33.24
N VAL A 59 -4.71 -19.86 -33.95
CA VAL A 59 -5.75 -20.84 -33.57
C VAL A 59 -5.29 -21.63 -32.36
N ARG A 60 -4.02 -22.00 -32.27
CA ARG A 60 -3.41 -22.66 -31.13
C ARG A 60 -3.55 -21.82 -29.83
N HIS A 61 -3.37 -20.50 -29.95
CA HIS A 61 -3.58 -19.55 -28.85
C HIS A 61 -5.03 -19.51 -28.39
N LEU A 62 -5.96 -19.42 -29.34
CA LEU A 62 -7.39 -19.38 -29.05
C LEU A 62 -7.85 -20.67 -28.34
N VAL A 63 -7.41 -21.81 -28.83
CA VAL A 63 -7.78 -23.14 -28.27
C VAL A 63 -7.18 -23.33 -26.88
N SER A 64 -5.92 -22.98 -26.65
CA SER A 64 -5.30 -23.07 -25.31
C SER A 64 -5.96 -22.12 -24.31
N THR A 65 -6.34 -20.90 -24.74
CA THR A 65 -7.08 -19.94 -23.90
C THR A 65 -8.45 -20.49 -23.54
N LEU A 66 -9.20 -21.00 -24.52
CA LEU A 66 -10.54 -21.58 -24.29
C LEU A 66 -10.47 -22.79 -23.37
N LEU A 67 -9.44 -23.64 -23.49
CA LEU A 67 -9.25 -24.80 -22.59
C LEU A 67 -8.96 -24.34 -21.15
N ILE A 68 -8.07 -23.37 -20.95
CA ILE A 68 -7.76 -22.83 -19.61
C ILE A 68 -8.99 -22.17 -18.99
N VAL A 69 -9.69 -21.32 -19.76
CA VAL A 69 -10.95 -20.69 -19.31
C VAL A 69 -12.00 -21.73 -19.01
N GLY A 70 -12.14 -22.76 -19.84
CA GLY A 70 -13.08 -23.87 -19.64
C GLY A 70 -12.81 -24.67 -18.37
N VAL A 71 -11.55 -24.98 -18.07
CA VAL A 71 -11.13 -25.65 -16.82
C VAL A 71 -11.40 -24.78 -15.60
N LEU A 72 -11.10 -23.48 -15.67
CA LEU A 72 -11.35 -22.55 -14.57
C LEU A 72 -12.85 -22.33 -14.33
N VAL A 73 -13.64 -22.18 -15.39
CA VAL A 73 -15.11 -22.09 -15.31
C VAL A 73 -15.67 -23.37 -14.74
N TYR A 74 -15.20 -24.54 -15.21
CA TYR A 74 -15.62 -25.84 -14.66
C TYR A 74 -15.26 -26.01 -13.19
N ALA A 75 -14.06 -25.58 -12.76
CA ALA A 75 -13.65 -25.61 -11.36
C ALA A 75 -14.54 -24.73 -10.49
N VAL A 76 -14.91 -23.54 -10.96
CA VAL A 76 -15.86 -22.63 -10.29
C VAL A 76 -17.26 -23.27 -10.23
N ILE A 77 -17.73 -23.86 -11.32
CA ILE A 77 -19.04 -24.56 -11.37
C ILE A 77 -19.06 -25.81 -10.46
N ALA A 78 -17.99 -26.60 -10.47
CA ALA A 78 -17.88 -27.82 -9.67
C ALA A 78 -17.83 -27.54 -8.15
N THR A 79 -17.22 -26.45 -7.75
CA THR A 79 -17.19 -26.00 -6.34
C THR A 79 -18.51 -25.37 -5.90
N GLY A 80 -19.32 -24.85 -6.85
CA GLY A 80 -20.62 -24.22 -6.58
C GLY A 80 -21.82 -25.16 -6.79
N ALA A 81 -21.61 -26.38 -7.28
CA ALA A 81 -22.72 -27.34 -7.55
C ALA A 81 -23.39 -27.78 -6.25
N GLY A 82 -24.51 -27.15 -5.92
CA GLY A 82 -25.33 -27.43 -4.72
C GLY A 82 -25.66 -26.17 -3.91
N GLN A 83 -25.18 -25.00 -4.28
CA GLN A 83 -25.51 -23.75 -3.61
C GLN A 83 -26.57 -22.93 -4.36
N SER A 84 -27.36 -22.15 -3.62
CA SER A 84 -28.39 -21.26 -4.18
C SER A 84 -27.79 -20.15 -5.08
N VAL A 85 -28.58 -19.59 -6.00
CA VAL A 85 -28.16 -18.53 -6.94
C VAL A 85 -27.55 -17.32 -6.21
N SER A 86 -27.98 -17.02 -4.97
CA SER A 86 -27.41 -15.98 -4.13
C SER A 86 -25.95 -16.26 -3.69
N ALA A 87 -25.58 -17.54 -3.54
CA ALA A 87 -24.20 -17.92 -3.24
C ALA A 87 -23.26 -17.71 -4.46
N TRP A 88 -23.78 -17.80 -5.69
CA TRP A 88 -23.03 -17.52 -6.91
C TRP A 88 -22.61 -16.04 -7.02
N ALA A 89 -23.41 -15.11 -6.49
CA ALA A 89 -23.05 -13.70 -6.44
C ALA A 89 -21.74 -13.43 -5.65
N GLY A 90 -21.38 -14.32 -4.68
CA GLY A 90 -20.11 -14.24 -3.95
C GLY A 90 -18.89 -14.75 -4.73
N TYR A 91 -19.06 -15.50 -5.80
CA TYR A 91 -17.94 -16.10 -6.56
C TYR A 91 -17.53 -15.33 -7.82
N TRP A 92 -18.28 -14.26 -8.19
CA TRP A 92 -17.91 -13.45 -9.36
C TRP A 92 -16.50 -12.81 -9.28
N PRO A 93 -15.96 -12.40 -8.10
CA PRO A 93 -14.59 -11.91 -8.03
C PRO A 93 -13.57 -13.01 -8.39
N LEU A 94 -13.84 -14.27 -7.98
CA LEU A 94 -13.02 -15.42 -8.38
C LEU A 94 -13.10 -15.68 -9.88
N ALA A 95 -14.28 -15.52 -10.48
CA ALA A 95 -14.46 -15.69 -11.93
C ALA A 95 -13.73 -14.58 -12.70
N ILE A 96 -13.78 -13.34 -12.24
CA ILE A 96 -12.99 -12.22 -12.82
C ILE A 96 -11.50 -12.47 -12.65
N LEU A 97 -11.07 -12.91 -11.47
CA LEU A 97 -9.69 -13.24 -11.20
C LEU A 97 -9.19 -14.34 -12.12
N ALA A 98 -9.97 -15.44 -12.26
CA ALA A 98 -9.68 -16.52 -13.17
C ALA A 98 -9.61 -16.05 -14.63
N PHE A 99 -10.51 -15.14 -15.03
CA PHE A 99 -10.51 -14.50 -16.36
C PHE A 99 -9.27 -13.62 -16.55
N LEU A 100 -8.91 -12.78 -15.58
CA LEU A 100 -7.71 -11.92 -15.65
C LEU A 100 -6.43 -12.77 -15.70
N VAL A 101 -6.33 -13.82 -14.87
CA VAL A 101 -5.22 -14.77 -14.91
C VAL A 101 -5.16 -15.46 -16.27
N ALA A 102 -6.28 -15.91 -16.81
CA ALA A 102 -6.35 -16.54 -18.13
C ALA A 102 -5.96 -15.55 -19.26
N VAL A 103 -6.43 -14.31 -19.21
CA VAL A 103 -6.09 -13.25 -20.18
C VAL A 103 -4.62 -12.84 -20.09
N PHE A 104 -4.07 -12.75 -18.88
CA PHE A 104 -2.64 -12.41 -18.68
C PHE A 104 -1.71 -13.58 -19.07
N ILE A 105 -2.10 -14.82 -18.76
CA ILE A 105 -1.29 -16.00 -19.04
C ILE A 105 -1.36 -16.35 -20.54
N SER A 106 -2.50 -16.20 -21.19
CA SER A 106 -2.74 -16.76 -22.52
C SER A 106 -2.03 -16.04 -23.69
N PRO A 107 -2.10 -14.73 -23.90
CA PRO A 107 -1.39 -14.08 -25.02
C PRO A 107 0.11 -13.94 -24.77
N ASN A 108 0.52 -13.82 -23.51
CA ASN A 108 1.90 -13.70 -23.14
C ASN A 108 2.59 -15.04 -22.93
N ALA A 109 1.90 -16.07 -22.44
CA ALA A 109 2.51 -17.38 -22.24
C ALA A 109 3.14 -17.92 -23.53
N VAL A 110 2.57 -17.61 -24.67
CA VAL A 110 3.12 -18.07 -25.96
C VAL A 110 4.26 -17.16 -26.46
N ALA A 111 4.17 -15.86 -26.28
CA ALA A 111 5.33 -14.96 -26.48
C ALA A 111 6.46 -15.29 -25.49
N LEU A 112 6.12 -15.74 -24.27
CA LEU A 112 7.01 -16.15 -23.19
C LEU A 112 7.68 -17.50 -23.46
N PHE A 113 7.04 -18.40 -24.21
CA PHE A 113 7.61 -19.70 -24.62
C PHE A 113 8.58 -19.62 -25.80
N ARG A 114 8.79 -18.46 -26.38
CA ARG A 114 9.97 -18.19 -27.22
C ARG A 114 11.21 -18.22 -26.32
N GLN A 115 12.00 -19.23 -26.46
CA GLN A 115 13.15 -19.76 -25.71
C GLN A 115 13.96 -18.87 -24.74
N SER A 116 14.00 -17.53 -24.89
CA SER A 116 14.93 -16.66 -24.13
C SER A 116 14.42 -16.18 -22.76
N PHE A 117 13.09 -16.16 -22.49
CA PHE A 117 12.53 -15.62 -21.24
C PHE A 117 11.86 -16.64 -20.34
N ARG A 118 11.85 -17.92 -20.74
CA ARG A 118 11.15 -19.00 -20.06
C ARG A 118 11.52 -19.13 -18.58
N LEU A 119 12.81 -19.09 -18.27
CA LEU A 119 13.31 -19.23 -16.91
C LEU A 119 12.90 -18.07 -16.01
N ALA A 120 12.99 -16.83 -16.52
CA ALA A 120 12.64 -15.64 -15.76
C ALA A 120 11.15 -15.65 -15.35
N TYR A 121 10.25 -16.04 -16.24
CA TYR A 121 8.81 -16.10 -15.94
C TYR A 121 8.47 -17.28 -15.03
N MET A 122 9.12 -18.43 -15.18
CA MET A 122 8.93 -19.56 -14.26
C MET A 122 9.36 -19.17 -12.82
N LEU A 123 10.42 -18.39 -12.67
CA LEU A 123 10.86 -17.91 -11.35
C LEU A 123 9.95 -16.80 -10.77
N LEU A 124 9.30 -16.01 -11.64
CA LEU A 124 8.35 -14.97 -11.22
C LEU A 124 6.93 -15.51 -10.97
N ALA A 125 6.56 -16.64 -11.57
CA ALA A 125 5.21 -17.18 -11.48
C ALA A 125 4.68 -17.36 -10.05
N PRO A 126 5.43 -17.92 -9.08
CA PRO A 126 4.97 -18.04 -7.69
C PRO A 126 4.67 -16.69 -7.05
N ALA A 127 5.51 -15.69 -7.31
CA ALA A 127 5.32 -14.34 -6.79
C ALA A 127 4.08 -13.66 -7.39
N ILE A 128 3.86 -13.82 -8.70
CA ILE A 128 2.68 -13.29 -9.39
C ILE A 128 1.42 -13.95 -8.86
N VAL A 129 1.42 -15.28 -8.70
CA VAL A 129 0.26 -16.03 -8.13
C VAL A 129 -0.02 -15.55 -6.70
N GLY A 130 1.02 -15.42 -5.86
CA GLY A 130 0.89 -14.89 -4.51
C GLY A 130 0.28 -13.48 -4.50
N LEU A 131 0.76 -12.60 -5.36
CA LEU A 131 0.23 -11.22 -5.49
C LEU A 131 -1.24 -11.22 -5.94
N VAL A 132 -1.60 -12.05 -6.91
CA VAL A 132 -2.97 -12.15 -7.41
C VAL A 132 -3.91 -12.65 -6.30
N LEU A 133 -3.53 -13.68 -5.57
CA LEU A 133 -4.37 -14.27 -4.53
C LEU A 133 -4.44 -13.42 -3.26
N LEU A 134 -3.33 -12.81 -2.84
CA LEU A 134 -3.26 -12.10 -1.55
C LEU A 134 -3.56 -10.59 -1.66
N VAL A 135 -3.48 -10.02 -2.86
CA VAL A 135 -3.70 -8.59 -3.08
C VAL A 135 -4.90 -8.36 -4.00
N VAL A 136 -4.88 -8.93 -5.21
CA VAL A 136 -5.90 -8.64 -6.21
C VAL A 136 -7.26 -9.21 -5.80
N TYR A 137 -7.30 -10.45 -5.31
CA TYR A 137 -8.56 -11.08 -4.88
C TYR A 137 -9.23 -10.35 -3.72
N PRO A 138 -8.56 -10.02 -2.58
CA PRO A 138 -9.16 -9.21 -1.53
C PRO A 138 -9.62 -7.83 -2.01
N LEU A 139 -8.87 -7.19 -2.90
CA LEU A 139 -9.26 -5.91 -3.48
C LEU A 139 -10.58 -6.03 -4.28
N LEU A 140 -10.70 -7.06 -5.13
CA LEU A 140 -11.95 -7.32 -5.87
C LEU A 140 -13.12 -7.63 -4.95
N TRP A 141 -12.86 -8.36 -3.85
CA TRP A 141 -13.87 -8.62 -2.84
C TRP A 141 -14.32 -7.33 -2.15
N GLU A 142 -13.39 -6.46 -1.77
CA GLU A 142 -13.68 -5.17 -1.17
C GLU A 142 -14.49 -4.27 -2.13
N ILE A 143 -14.19 -4.28 -3.45
CA ILE A 143 -15.02 -3.62 -4.46
C ILE A 143 -16.47 -4.12 -4.39
N ASN A 144 -16.67 -5.43 -4.32
CA ASN A 144 -18.02 -5.98 -4.20
C ASN A 144 -18.71 -5.50 -2.92
N VAL A 145 -18.03 -5.58 -1.79
CA VAL A 145 -18.55 -5.15 -0.48
C VAL A 145 -18.95 -3.67 -0.52
N SER A 146 -18.21 -2.81 -1.22
CA SER A 146 -18.52 -1.38 -1.32
C SER A 146 -19.86 -1.05 -1.95
N PHE A 147 -20.43 -1.97 -2.71
CA PHE A 147 -21.77 -1.84 -3.32
C PHE A 147 -22.89 -2.52 -2.51
N THR A 148 -22.59 -3.01 -1.30
CA THR A 148 -23.54 -3.74 -0.45
C THR A 148 -23.72 -3.05 0.90
N ASN A 149 -24.83 -3.38 1.59
CA ASN A 149 -25.09 -2.94 2.98
C ASN A 149 -24.48 -3.86 4.02
N LEU A 150 -23.32 -4.48 3.70
CA LEU A 150 -22.68 -5.44 4.58
C LEU A 150 -22.39 -4.81 5.96
N SER A 151 -22.98 -5.41 6.98
CA SER A 151 -22.88 -5.01 8.39
C SER A 151 -23.24 -6.23 9.25
N PRO A 152 -23.01 -6.22 10.56
CA PRO A 152 -23.41 -7.33 11.43
C PRO A 152 -24.88 -7.71 11.33
N LYS A 153 -25.74 -6.75 10.99
CA LYS A 153 -27.19 -6.98 10.79
C LYS A 153 -27.51 -7.69 9.49
N HIS A 154 -26.70 -7.49 8.44
CA HIS A 154 -26.89 -8.03 7.10
C HIS A 154 -25.72 -8.95 6.69
N PHE A 155 -25.07 -9.59 7.68
CA PHE A 155 -23.88 -10.39 7.40
C PHE A 155 -24.14 -11.63 6.54
N GLN A 156 -25.29 -12.29 6.76
CA GLN A 156 -25.62 -13.52 6.03
C GLN A 156 -26.23 -13.27 4.65
N SER A 157 -26.87 -12.12 4.45
CA SER A 157 -27.55 -11.76 3.20
C SER A 157 -27.42 -10.26 2.96
N PRO A 158 -26.25 -9.77 2.56
CA PRO A 158 -26.08 -8.37 2.22
C PRO A 158 -26.82 -8.05 0.92
N ASP A 159 -27.60 -6.96 0.93
CA ASP A 159 -28.30 -6.46 -0.24
C ASP A 159 -27.38 -5.55 -1.07
N PHE A 160 -27.59 -5.54 -2.37
CA PHE A 160 -26.91 -4.63 -3.27
C PHE A 160 -27.55 -3.24 -3.20
N VAL A 161 -26.77 -2.23 -2.80
CA VAL A 161 -27.23 -0.84 -2.60
C VAL A 161 -26.69 0.12 -3.67
N GLY A 162 -26.01 -0.38 -4.68
CA GLY A 162 -25.42 0.44 -5.74
C GLY A 162 -24.41 1.46 -5.20
N LEU A 163 -24.52 2.72 -5.63
CA LEU A 163 -23.57 3.78 -5.24
C LEU A 163 -23.95 4.49 -3.92
N SER A 164 -24.96 4.00 -3.18
CA SER A 164 -25.42 4.65 -1.95
C SER A 164 -24.28 4.87 -0.96
N ASN A 165 -23.45 3.87 -0.69
CA ASN A 165 -22.33 3.97 0.23
C ASN A 165 -21.32 5.06 -0.19
N TYR A 166 -21.07 5.24 -1.49
CA TYR A 166 -20.20 6.30 -2.01
C TYR A 166 -20.80 7.69 -1.80
N VAL A 167 -22.12 7.85 -1.97
CA VAL A 167 -22.81 9.10 -1.68
C VAL A 167 -22.76 9.37 -0.17
N ASP A 168 -22.95 8.35 0.64
CA ASP A 168 -22.95 8.44 2.11
C ASP A 168 -21.58 8.89 2.65
N VAL A 169 -20.47 8.50 2.06
CA VAL A 169 -19.12 8.98 2.43
C VAL A 169 -19.02 10.51 2.37
N PHE A 170 -19.68 11.15 1.39
CA PHE A 170 -19.60 12.61 1.22
C PHE A 170 -20.73 13.39 1.92
N THR A 171 -21.88 12.75 2.15
CA THR A 171 -23.09 13.42 2.65
C THR A 171 -23.35 13.15 4.14
N LYS A 172 -22.93 12.00 4.65
CA LYS A 172 -23.08 11.64 6.06
C LYS A 172 -21.80 11.95 6.86
N PRO A 173 -21.89 12.11 8.18
CA PRO A 173 -20.71 12.17 9.02
C PRO A 173 -19.88 10.87 8.92
N VAL A 174 -18.61 10.99 8.57
CA VAL A 174 -17.64 9.85 8.57
C VAL A 174 -17.17 9.49 9.98
N LEU A 175 -17.30 10.43 10.91
CA LEU A 175 -17.16 10.29 12.36
C LEU A 175 -18.47 10.77 12.97
N LYS A 176 -18.72 10.56 14.28
CA LYS A 176 -19.99 10.86 14.95
C LYS A 176 -20.64 12.20 14.54
N GLN A 177 -19.84 13.26 14.39
CA GLN A 177 -20.31 14.60 14.04
C GLN A 177 -19.50 15.29 12.94
N VAL A 178 -18.44 14.65 12.43
CA VAL A 178 -17.50 15.26 11.47
C VAL A 178 -17.71 14.66 10.08
N THR A 179 -17.98 15.53 9.10
CA THR A 179 -18.15 15.16 7.69
C THR A 179 -16.79 14.90 7.02
N PHE A 180 -16.82 14.36 5.80
CA PHE A 180 -15.64 14.01 5.01
C PHE A 180 -14.66 15.19 4.81
N LEU A 181 -15.17 16.37 4.42
CA LEU A 181 -14.31 17.49 3.99
C LEU A 181 -13.34 18.00 5.07
N PRO A 182 -13.74 18.24 6.32
CA PRO A 182 -12.79 18.63 7.39
C PRO A 182 -11.72 17.59 7.64
N VAL A 183 -12.07 16.28 7.63
CA VAL A 183 -11.10 15.19 7.82
C VAL A 183 -10.13 15.10 6.64
N PHE A 184 -10.65 15.28 5.42
CA PHE A 184 -9.84 15.33 4.19
C PHE A 184 -8.82 16.46 4.21
N LEU A 185 -9.26 17.70 4.51
CA LEU A 185 -8.37 18.85 4.59
C LEU A 185 -7.30 18.67 5.66
N ARG A 186 -7.64 18.09 6.80
CA ARG A 186 -6.69 17.76 7.85
C ARG A 186 -5.69 16.69 7.38
N THR A 187 -6.15 15.67 6.68
CA THR A 187 -5.26 14.64 6.11
C THR A 187 -4.32 15.22 5.06
N LEU A 188 -4.78 16.18 4.26
CA LEU A 188 -3.92 16.90 3.33
C LEU A 188 -2.87 17.75 4.07
N ALA A 189 -3.28 18.50 5.11
CA ALA A 189 -2.36 19.28 5.94
C ALA A 189 -1.34 18.37 6.63
N TRP A 190 -1.79 17.26 7.21
CA TRP A 190 -0.95 16.21 7.78
C TRP A 190 0.09 15.71 6.78
N THR A 191 -0.35 15.33 5.59
CA THR A 191 0.54 14.79 4.55
C THR A 191 1.53 15.82 4.06
N ALA A 192 1.05 17.05 3.78
CA ALA A 192 1.90 18.13 3.28
C ALA A 192 2.98 18.56 4.30
N VAL A 193 2.59 18.77 5.55
CA VAL A 193 3.54 19.16 6.63
C VAL A 193 4.60 18.07 6.78
N ASN A 194 4.20 16.83 6.96
CA ASN A 194 5.14 15.73 7.14
C ASN A 194 6.08 15.58 5.94
N LEU A 195 5.55 15.64 4.71
CA LEU A 195 6.35 15.49 3.50
C LEU A 195 7.41 16.58 3.34
N VAL A 196 7.05 17.83 3.63
CA VAL A 196 8.00 18.96 3.61
C VAL A 196 9.17 18.72 4.57
N PHE A 197 8.88 18.28 5.79
CA PHE A 197 9.92 18.01 6.79
C PHE A 197 10.69 16.71 6.48
N HIS A 198 10.04 15.67 5.96
CA HIS A 198 10.73 14.43 5.56
C HIS A 198 11.73 14.68 4.44
N VAL A 199 11.31 15.39 3.39
CA VAL A 199 12.18 15.69 2.24
C VAL A 199 13.23 16.71 2.62
N GLY A 200 12.85 17.82 3.26
CA GLY A 200 13.77 18.88 3.68
C GLY A 200 14.79 18.40 4.73
N GLY A 201 14.32 17.77 5.80
CA GLY A 201 15.17 17.19 6.83
C GLY A 201 16.05 16.06 6.29
N GLY A 202 15.48 15.17 5.46
CA GLY A 202 16.21 14.12 4.78
C GLY A 202 17.32 14.67 3.89
N LEU A 203 17.04 15.71 3.10
CA LEU A 203 18.02 16.37 2.23
C LEU A 203 19.16 17.00 3.05
N ILE A 204 18.84 17.75 4.10
CA ILE A 204 19.85 18.37 4.97
C ILE A 204 20.77 17.30 5.56
N LEU A 205 20.20 16.23 6.15
CA LEU A 205 20.98 15.14 6.74
C LEU A 205 21.78 14.38 5.69
N ALA A 206 21.23 14.13 4.50
CA ALA A 206 21.93 13.47 3.41
C ALA A 206 23.13 14.29 2.91
N LEU A 207 22.98 15.62 2.75
CA LEU A 207 24.06 16.52 2.37
C LEU A 207 25.17 16.55 3.42
N LEU A 208 24.83 16.56 4.70
CA LEU A 208 25.79 16.47 5.80
C LEU A 208 26.54 15.15 5.78
N LEU A 209 25.82 14.04 5.66
CA LEU A 209 26.40 12.68 5.60
C LEU A 209 27.18 12.41 4.30
N ASN A 210 26.94 13.16 3.23
CA ASN A 210 27.69 13.01 1.99
C ASN A 210 29.13 13.57 2.08
N ARG A 211 29.38 14.44 3.05
CA ARG A 211 30.73 14.99 3.32
C ARG A 211 31.68 13.91 3.89
N ARG A 212 32.96 14.20 3.87
CA ARG A 212 34.01 13.39 4.52
C ARG A 212 33.96 13.60 6.04
N LEU A 213 33.21 12.74 6.75
CA LEU A 213 33.06 12.82 8.20
C LEU A 213 33.82 11.67 8.87
N ARG A 214 34.51 11.96 10.01
CA ARG A 214 34.98 10.92 10.93
C ARG A 214 33.76 10.22 11.53
N LEU A 215 33.82 8.90 11.71
CA LEU A 215 32.72 8.08 12.28
C LEU A 215 31.41 8.14 11.48
N LYS A 216 31.47 8.37 10.16
CA LYS A 216 30.31 8.44 9.28
C LYS A 216 29.33 7.26 9.44
N GLY A 217 29.87 6.05 9.66
CA GLY A 217 29.05 4.84 9.90
C GLY A 217 28.22 4.94 11.19
N LEU A 218 28.79 5.47 12.26
CA LEU A 218 28.07 5.68 13.53
C LEU A 218 26.94 6.70 13.40
N TYR A 219 27.20 7.85 12.77
CA TYR A 219 26.16 8.85 12.53
C TYR A 219 25.03 8.27 11.68
N ARG A 220 25.35 7.52 10.62
CA ARG A 220 24.35 6.87 9.78
C ARG A 220 23.51 5.88 10.60
N ALA A 221 24.13 5.03 11.43
CA ALA A 221 23.43 4.08 12.26
C ALA A 221 22.48 4.76 13.26
N LEU A 222 22.93 5.82 13.94
CA LEU A 222 22.13 6.58 14.89
C LEU A 222 20.95 7.29 14.20
N LEU A 223 21.15 7.84 13.02
CA LEU A 223 20.10 8.56 12.28
C LEU A 223 19.07 7.61 11.65
N ILE A 224 19.42 6.36 11.35
CA ILE A 224 18.50 5.35 10.86
C ILE A 224 17.69 4.70 11.99
N PHE A 225 18.17 4.76 13.23
CA PHE A 225 17.57 4.10 14.39
C PHE A 225 16.05 4.37 14.56
N PRO A 226 15.53 5.61 14.39
CA PRO A 226 14.09 5.86 14.49
C PRO A 226 13.26 5.01 13.53
N TRP A 227 13.74 4.82 12.31
CA TRP A 227 13.05 4.02 11.29
C TRP A 227 13.16 2.51 11.51
N ALA A 228 14.19 2.06 12.23
CA ALA A 228 14.40 0.65 12.54
C ALA A 228 13.50 0.13 13.68
N ILE A 229 12.94 1.02 14.51
CA ILE A 229 12.04 0.65 15.60
C ILE A 229 10.65 0.30 15.03
N PRO A 230 9.98 -0.77 15.51
CA PRO A 230 8.59 -1.02 15.16
C PRO A 230 7.72 0.20 15.48
N GLN A 231 7.06 0.74 14.45
CA GLN A 231 6.34 2.01 14.53
C GLN A 231 5.36 2.11 15.71
N PRO A 232 4.52 1.09 16.04
CA PRO A 232 3.63 1.19 17.19
C PRO A 232 4.37 1.42 18.51
N ILE A 233 5.53 0.77 18.72
CA ILE A 233 6.35 0.92 19.95
C ILE A 233 6.91 2.33 20.03
N ALA A 234 7.46 2.85 18.93
CA ALA A 234 7.99 4.20 18.87
C ALA A 234 6.91 5.26 19.13
N VAL A 235 5.72 5.08 18.55
CA VAL A 235 4.59 6.01 18.73
C VAL A 235 4.08 6.00 20.17
N LEU A 236 3.96 4.83 20.81
CA LEU A 236 3.57 4.71 22.21
C LEU A 236 4.59 5.35 23.16
N ALA A 237 5.89 5.24 22.86
CA ALA A 237 6.94 5.93 23.60
C ALA A 237 6.76 7.46 23.49
N TRP A 238 6.62 7.98 22.26
CA TRP A 238 6.36 9.41 22.04
C TRP A 238 5.10 9.90 22.73
N ARG A 239 4.02 9.09 22.75
CA ARG A 239 2.80 9.41 23.49
C ARG A 239 3.06 9.60 24.99
N GLY A 240 3.94 8.80 25.58
CA GLY A 240 4.42 8.99 26.96
C GLY A 240 5.12 10.33 27.16
N GLU A 241 5.97 10.73 26.19
CA GLU A 241 6.70 12.01 26.21
C GLU A 241 5.79 13.25 26.09
N PHE A 242 4.59 13.07 25.52
CA PHE A 242 3.54 14.12 25.45
C PHE A 242 2.58 14.09 26.65
N HIS A 243 2.87 13.35 27.71
CA HIS A 243 2.03 13.39 28.91
C HIS A 243 2.09 14.76 29.56
N TYR A 244 0.91 15.29 30.03
CA TYR A 244 0.81 16.66 30.54
C TYR A 244 1.72 16.91 31.75
N GLU A 245 1.73 16.00 32.72
CA GLU A 245 2.46 16.18 33.99
C GLU A 245 3.91 15.70 33.92
N TYR A 246 4.14 14.48 33.42
CA TYR A 246 5.45 13.80 33.49
C TYR A 246 6.11 13.57 32.12
N GLY A 247 5.48 14.04 31.03
CA GLY A 247 6.09 13.92 29.70
C GLY A 247 7.28 14.86 29.58
N PHE A 248 8.38 14.33 29.00
CA PHE A 248 9.63 15.07 28.84
C PHE A 248 9.43 16.42 28.14
N VAL A 249 8.54 16.48 27.14
CA VAL A 249 8.30 17.72 26.38
C VAL A 249 7.79 18.83 27.30
N ASN A 250 6.79 18.55 28.15
CA ASN A 250 6.26 19.53 29.09
C ASN A 250 7.22 19.83 30.25
N ILE A 251 8.04 18.87 30.70
CA ILE A 251 9.10 19.11 31.68
C ILE A 251 10.10 20.13 31.13
N MET A 252 10.52 19.95 29.87
CA MET A 252 11.42 20.93 29.23
C MET A 252 10.77 22.29 29.04
N LEU A 253 9.50 22.38 28.63
CA LEU A 253 8.79 23.65 28.53
C LEU A 253 8.77 24.38 29.86
N ARG A 254 8.45 23.70 30.97
CA ARG A 254 8.49 24.30 32.34
C ARG A 254 9.88 24.72 32.74
N ALA A 255 10.93 23.96 32.40
CA ALA A 255 12.32 24.32 32.70
C ALA A 255 12.75 25.61 32.00
N PHE A 256 12.17 25.88 30.79
CA PHE A 256 12.38 27.15 30.08
C PHE A 256 11.38 28.26 30.48
N GLY A 257 10.56 28.06 31.52
CA GLY A 257 9.58 29.03 31.97
C GLY A 257 8.34 29.15 31.06
N LEU A 258 8.12 28.18 30.18
CA LEU A 258 6.96 28.14 29.28
C LEU A 258 5.82 27.35 29.93
N ALA A 259 4.58 27.71 29.58
CA ALA A 259 3.39 26.97 30.02
C ALA A 259 3.35 25.56 29.41
N PRO A 260 2.97 24.53 30.18
CA PRO A 260 2.81 23.20 29.66
C PRO A 260 1.62 23.13 28.68
N LEU A 261 1.76 22.32 27.65
CA LEU A 261 0.79 22.20 26.55
C LEU A 261 -0.11 20.98 26.75
N GLN A 262 -1.38 21.11 26.34
CA GLN A 262 -2.40 20.07 26.42
C GLN A 262 -2.37 19.16 25.19
N TRP A 263 -1.33 18.34 25.08
CA TRP A 263 -1.06 17.50 23.90
C TRP A 263 -2.18 16.49 23.55
N LYS A 264 -2.96 16.05 24.54
CA LYS A 264 -3.99 15.03 24.36
C LYS A 264 -5.38 15.61 24.16
N THR A 265 -5.69 16.74 24.80
CA THR A 265 -7.05 17.28 24.89
C THR A 265 -7.28 18.48 23.96
N ASP A 266 -6.23 19.16 23.56
CA ASP A 266 -6.31 20.23 22.55
C ASP A 266 -6.04 19.68 21.15
N ALA A 267 -6.97 19.90 20.21
CA ALA A 267 -6.90 19.36 18.86
C ALA A 267 -5.66 19.85 18.08
N THR A 268 -5.25 21.12 18.29
CA THR A 268 -4.10 21.71 17.60
C THR A 268 -2.81 21.10 18.10
N TRP A 269 -2.63 21.02 19.43
CA TRP A 269 -1.43 20.43 20.01
C TRP A 269 -1.36 18.92 19.80
N ASN A 270 -2.50 18.23 19.77
CA ASN A 270 -2.54 16.82 19.40
C ASN A 270 -2.08 16.61 17.95
N PHE A 271 -2.54 17.45 17.03
CA PHE A 271 -2.07 17.41 15.64
C PHE A 271 -0.56 17.69 15.52
N VAL A 272 -0.04 18.65 16.27
CA VAL A 272 1.40 18.95 16.33
C VAL A 272 2.19 17.76 16.89
N ALA A 273 1.70 17.12 17.95
CA ALA A 273 2.34 15.92 18.52
C ALA A 273 2.41 14.78 17.51
N MET A 274 1.32 14.54 16.76
CA MET A 274 1.31 13.56 15.67
C MET A 274 2.36 13.93 14.61
N CYS A 275 2.41 15.19 14.16
CA CYS A 275 3.39 15.65 13.16
C CYS A 275 4.83 15.46 13.65
N LEU A 276 5.17 15.88 14.87
CA LEU A 276 6.50 15.72 15.44
C LEU A 276 6.95 14.27 15.48
N THR A 277 6.06 13.38 15.93
CA THR A 277 6.32 11.93 15.97
C THR A 277 6.60 11.39 14.57
N ASN A 278 5.76 11.72 13.61
CA ASN A 278 5.90 11.17 12.25
C ASN A 278 7.10 11.76 11.50
N ILE A 279 7.40 13.03 11.71
CA ILE A 279 8.59 13.69 11.15
C ILE A 279 9.86 12.97 11.63
N TRP A 280 9.95 12.68 12.93
CA TRP A 280 11.07 11.94 13.50
C TRP A 280 11.21 10.52 12.92
N LEU A 281 10.09 9.83 12.68
CA LEU A 281 10.08 8.49 12.08
C LEU A 281 10.41 8.50 10.58
N GLY A 282 10.00 9.52 9.83
CA GLY A 282 10.07 9.53 8.37
C GLY A 282 11.33 10.15 7.78
N ILE A 283 12.00 11.08 8.48
CA ILE A 283 13.24 11.71 8.01
C ILE A 283 14.32 10.68 7.62
N PRO A 284 14.60 9.62 8.41
CA PRO A 284 15.64 8.65 8.08
C PRO A 284 15.44 7.97 6.73
N PHE A 285 14.22 7.62 6.37
CA PHE A 285 13.89 7.01 5.09
C PHE A 285 14.27 7.92 3.92
N MET A 286 13.83 9.18 3.95
CA MET A 286 14.16 10.17 2.92
C MET A 286 15.67 10.45 2.88
N MET A 287 16.32 10.54 4.04
CA MET A 287 17.77 10.72 4.13
C MET A 287 18.53 9.60 3.41
N VAL A 288 18.15 8.34 3.60
CA VAL A 288 18.84 7.19 2.98
C VAL A 288 18.68 7.22 1.47
N ILE A 289 17.46 7.49 0.96
CA ILE A 289 17.19 7.56 -0.49
C ILE A 289 17.98 8.73 -1.11
N ILE A 290 17.89 9.91 -0.52
CA ILE A 290 18.59 11.10 -1.04
C ILE A 290 20.10 10.91 -0.99
N LEU A 291 20.63 10.31 0.08
CA LEU A 291 22.07 10.02 0.20
C LEU A 291 22.53 9.04 -0.89
N GLY A 292 21.73 8.03 -1.20
CA GLY A 292 21.99 7.13 -2.33
C GLY A 292 22.03 7.88 -3.65
N GLY A 293 21.06 8.77 -3.89
CA GLY A 293 21.03 9.63 -5.08
C GLY A 293 22.23 10.56 -5.17
N LEU A 294 22.62 11.22 -4.06
CA LEU A 294 23.82 12.07 -4.03
C LEU A 294 25.11 11.30 -4.36
N GLN A 295 25.19 10.05 -3.94
CA GLN A 295 26.37 9.19 -4.19
C GLN A 295 26.44 8.67 -5.64
N SER A 296 25.36 8.72 -6.39
CA SER A 296 25.32 8.33 -7.81
C SER A 296 25.74 9.46 -8.76
N ILE A 297 25.80 10.71 -8.27
CA ILE A 297 26.23 11.86 -9.08
C ILE A 297 27.76 11.80 -9.23
N ALA A 298 28.24 11.78 -10.48
CA ALA A 298 29.68 11.77 -10.75
C ALA A 298 30.36 13.07 -10.28
N GLY A 299 31.53 12.94 -9.63
CA GLY A 299 32.30 14.07 -9.12
C GLY A 299 32.74 15.05 -10.19
N GLU A 300 32.95 14.57 -11.42
CA GLU A 300 33.37 15.35 -12.59
C GLU A 300 32.43 16.54 -12.88
N TYR A 301 31.13 16.44 -12.61
CA TYR A 301 30.21 17.57 -12.77
C TYR A 301 30.52 18.72 -11.80
N TYR A 302 30.95 18.39 -10.59
CA TYR A 302 31.30 19.40 -9.58
C TYR A 302 32.69 20.00 -9.88
N GLU A 303 33.67 19.19 -10.30
CA GLU A 303 35.00 19.62 -10.69
C GLU A 303 34.94 20.57 -11.88
N ALA A 304 34.17 20.23 -12.94
CA ALA A 304 33.97 21.10 -14.08
C ALA A 304 33.34 22.45 -13.67
N ALA A 305 32.29 22.39 -12.83
CA ALA A 305 31.63 23.62 -12.33
C ALA A 305 32.57 24.49 -11.47
N GLU A 306 33.48 23.88 -10.69
CA GLU A 306 34.50 24.62 -9.93
C GLU A 306 35.49 25.32 -10.84
N MET A 307 35.92 24.67 -11.94
CA MET A 307 36.77 25.29 -12.95
C MET A 307 36.10 26.48 -13.64
N ASP A 308 34.77 26.44 -13.82
CA ASP A 308 33.96 27.54 -14.33
C ASP A 308 33.65 28.63 -13.28
N GLY A 309 34.15 28.49 -12.03
CA GLY A 309 33.96 29.46 -10.94
C GLY A 309 32.58 29.40 -10.28
N ALA A 310 31.84 28.29 -10.43
CA ALA A 310 30.51 28.12 -9.84
C ALA A 310 30.59 28.00 -8.29
N SER A 311 29.81 28.82 -7.58
CA SER A 311 29.69 28.73 -6.13
C SER A 311 28.97 27.43 -5.70
N SER A 312 29.16 27.01 -4.46
CA SER A 312 28.49 25.81 -3.90
C SER A 312 26.96 25.90 -3.98
N TRP A 313 26.36 27.08 -3.87
CA TRP A 313 24.93 27.30 -4.05
C TRP A 313 24.52 27.10 -5.52
N HIS A 314 25.34 27.57 -6.45
CA HIS A 314 25.10 27.36 -7.89
C HIS A 314 25.17 25.87 -8.25
N GLN A 315 26.19 25.16 -7.76
CA GLN A 315 26.32 23.69 -7.92
C GLN A 315 25.13 22.96 -7.32
N PHE A 316 24.69 23.32 -6.11
CA PHE A 316 23.52 22.71 -5.47
C PHE A 316 22.25 22.88 -6.32
N ARG A 317 21.99 24.12 -6.78
CA ARG A 317 20.75 24.44 -7.49
C ARG A 317 20.72 23.88 -8.92
N ASN A 318 21.86 23.92 -9.63
CA ASN A 318 21.90 23.63 -11.05
C ASN A 318 22.46 22.24 -11.41
N ILE A 319 23.14 21.57 -10.46
CA ILE A 319 23.68 20.21 -10.64
C ILE A 319 22.97 19.24 -9.69
N THR A 320 23.09 19.49 -8.38
CA THR A 320 22.62 18.53 -7.37
C THR A 320 21.11 18.31 -7.43
N LEU A 321 20.31 19.38 -7.36
CA LEU A 321 18.84 19.26 -7.34
C LEU A 321 18.27 18.64 -8.64
N PRO A 322 18.69 19.08 -9.86
CA PRO A 322 18.21 18.46 -11.08
C PRO A 322 18.58 16.99 -11.20
N LEU A 323 19.81 16.61 -10.86
CA LEU A 323 20.26 15.22 -10.95
C LEU A 323 19.66 14.32 -9.84
N LEU A 324 19.18 14.89 -8.74
CA LEU A 324 18.42 14.17 -7.73
C LEU A 324 16.95 13.96 -8.11
N GLN A 325 16.40 14.73 -9.03
CA GLN A 325 14.98 14.69 -9.39
C GLN A 325 14.48 13.28 -9.74
N PRO A 326 15.17 12.46 -10.55
CA PRO A 326 14.73 11.09 -10.85
C PRO A 326 14.62 10.18 -9.63
N VAL A 327 15.45 10.43 -8.61
CA VAL A 327 15.43 9.69 -7.34
C VAL A 327 14.36 10.24 -6.38
N LEU A 328 14.21 11.56 -6.33
CA LEU A 328 13.25 12.23 -5.45
C LEU A 328 11.80 11.98 -5.89
N THR A 329 11.50 11.94 -7.18
CA THR A 329 10.13 11.79 -7.68
C THR A 329 9.46 10.52 -7.14
N PRO A 330 10.00 9.30 -7.32
CA PRO A 330 9.38 8.10 -6.76
C PRO A 330 9.40 8.09 -5.23
N ALA A 331 10.42 8.65 -4.58
CA ALA A 331 10.50 8.74 -3.13
C ALA A 331 9.40 9.63 -2.54
N ILE A 332 9.10 10.77 -3.18
CA ILE A 332 8.02 11.67 -2.78
C ILE A 332 6.66 11.00 -2.98
N VAL A 333 6.43 10.29 -4.09
CA VAL A 333 5.18 9.53 -4.30
C VAL A 333 4.98 8.49 -3.21
N LEU A 334 6.00 7.66 -2.93
CA LEU A 334 5.94 6.64 -1.88
C LEU A 334 5.75 7.26 -0.49
N GLY A 335 6.50 8.31 -0.18
CA GLY A 335 6.40 9.02 1.09
C GLY A 335 5.03 9.66 1.29
N THR A 336 4.41 10.20 0.22
CA THR A 336 3.06 10.73 0.25
C THR A 336 2.04 9.63 0.52
N ILE A 337 2.11 8.51 -0.21
CA ILE A 337 1.21 7.37 -0.03
C ILE A 337 1.32 6.82 1.39
N TRP A 338 2.52 6.62 1.90
CA TRP A 338 2.74 6.09 3.26
C TRP A 338 2.28 7.05 4.35
N THR A 339 2.55 8.36 4.18
CA THR A 339 2.12 9.36 5.17
C THR A 339 0.61 9.55 5.15
N PHE A 340 -0.02 9.62 3.98
CA PHE A 340 -1.47 9.74 3.84
C PHE A 340 -2.19 8.54 4.46
N ASN A 341 -1.68 7.33 4.24
CA ASN A 341 -2.23 6.07 4.78
C ASN A 341 -1.68 5.69 6.16
N ASN A 342 -0.95 6.60 6.84
CA ASN A 342 -0.41 6.29 8.15
C ASN A 342 -1.54 6.17 9.18
N PHE A 343 -1.75 4.95 9.66
CA PHE A 343 -2.72 4.65 10.71
C PHE A 343 -2.11 4.81 12.11
N ASN A 344 -0.89 4.28 12.30
CA ASN A 344 -0.33 4.09 13.64
C ASN A 344 -0.14 5.40 14.39
N VAL A 345 0.44 6.42 13.74
CA VAL A 345 0.77 7.68 14.43
C VAL A 345 -0.51 8.42 14.84
N PRO A 346 -1.47 8.71 13.94
CA PRO A 346 -2.72 9.37 14.35
C PRO A 346 -3.53 8.53 15.36
N PHE A 347 -3.59 7.21 15.19
CA PHE A 347 -4.38 6.36 16.06
C PHE A 347 -3.83 6.29 17.48
N PHE A 348 -2.53 5.99 17.66
CA PHE A 348 -1.95 5.80 18.99
C PHE A 348 -1.65 7.12 19.70
N ILE A 349 -1.30 8.21 19.03
CA ILE A 349 -1.14 9.52 19.67
C ILE A 349 -2.50 10.06 20.12
N ASN A 350 -3.53 9.94 19.27
CA ASN A 350 -4.87 10.45 19.57
C ASN A 350 -5.66 9.53 20.51
N GLU A 351 -5.38 8.24 20.54
CA GLU A 351 -6.03 7.21 21.40
C GLU A 351 -7.57 7.23 21.41
N ASN A 352 -8.19 7.62 20.31
CA ASN A 352 -9.65 7.79 20.18
C ASN A 352 -10.28 8.92 21.04
N GLU A 353 -9.50 9.80 21.63
CA GLU A 353 -10.03 10.84 22.50
C GLU A 353 -10.57 12.05 21.73
N LEU A 354 -9.97 12.39 20.58
CA LEU A 354 -10.31 13.57 19.79
C LEU A 354 -10.66 13.22 18.33
N GLU A 355 -11.93 13.15 18.01
CA GLU A 355 -12.39 12.97 16.62
C GLU A 355 -11.90 14.12 15.71
N THR A 356 -11.66 15.29 16.30
CA THR A 356 -11.12 16.46 15.60
C THR A 356 -9.66 16.29 15.17
N SER A 357 -8.92 15.27 15.64
CA SER A 357 -7.54 14.98 15.24
C SER A 357 -7.43 13.77 14.30
N ASP A 358 -8.54 13.09 13.99
CA ASP A 358 -8.53 11.95 13.09
C ASP A 358 -8.13 12.33 11.66
N THR A 359 -7.44 11.40 11.01
CA THR A 359 -7.17 11.41 9.57
C THR A 359 -8.20 10.53 8.85
N LEU A 360 -8.24 10.56 7.51
CA LEU A 360 -9.16 9.71 6.74
C LEU A 360 -8.97 8.23 7.02
N VAL A 361 -7.74 7.77 7.24
CA VAL A 361 -7.45 6.35 7.52
C VAL A 361 -7.94 5.94 8.91
N THR A 362 -7.80 6.79 9.93
CA THR A 362 -8.35 6.50 11.25
C THR A 362 -9.86 6.59 11.25
N ALA A 363 -10.47 7.51 10.49
CA ALA A 363 -11.91 7.57 10.29
C ALA A 363 -12.46 6.32 9.60
N LEU A 364 -11.77 5.85 8.54
CA LEU A 364 -12.08 4.57 7.87
C LEU A 364 -12.05 3.40 8.86
N PHE A 365 -10.99 3.31 9.67
CA PHE A 365 -10.86 2.27 10.69
C PHE A 365 -12.03 2.29 11.68
N ARG A 366 -12.45 3.48 12.13
CA ARG A 366 -13.60 3.61 13.02
C ARG A 366 -14.89 3.16 12.34
N SER A 367 -15.10 3.53 11.08
CA SER A 367 -16.28 3.11 10.30
C SER A 367 -16.36 1.58 10.21
N ALA A 368 -15.23 0.92 9.91
CA ALA A 368 -15.19 -0.53 9.76
C ALA A 368 -15.32 -1.28 11.10
N PHE A 369 -14.50 -0.89 12.10
CA PHE A 369 -14.27 -1.70 13.31
C PHE A 369 -14.95 -1.18 14.58
N GLN A 370 -15.32 0.10 14.63
CA GLN A 370 -16.06 0.65 15.79
C GLN A 370 -17.56 0.78 15.49
N TYR A 371 -17.91 1.19 14.26
CA TYR A 371 -19.32 1.33 13.87
C TYR A 371 -19.85 0.11 13.12
N PHE A 372 -18.94 -0.80 12.72
CA PHE A 372 -19.27 -2.03 11.99
C PHE A 372 -20.03 -1.83 10.67
N ASN A 373 -19.83 -0.69 10.02
CA ASN A 373 -20.40 -0.37 8.71
C ASN A 373 -19.43 -0.79 7.61
N LEU A 374 -19.36 -2.10 7.33
CA LEU A 374 -18.35 -2.65 6.43
C LEU A 374 -18.55 -2.22 4.97
N GLY A 375 -19.79 -2.08 4.51
CA GLY A 375 -20.11 -1.57 3.18
C GLY A 375 -19.66 -0.13 2.95
N ASP A 376 -20.00 0.77 3.91
CA ASP A 376 -19.58 2.19 3.88
C ASP A 376 -18.06 2.29 3.99
N ALA A 377 -17.43 1.49 4.86
CA ALA A 377 -15.97 1.48 5.03
C ALA A 377 -15.25 1.03 3.75
N ALA A 378 -15.76 0.01 3.05
CA ALA A 378 -15.22 -0.42 1.78
C ALA A 378 -15.33 0.67 0.71
N ALA A 379 -16.49 1.34 0.58
CA ALA A 379 -16.65 2.49 -0.31
C ALA A 379 -15.68 3.63 0.04
N PHE A 380 -15.51 3.92 1.33
CA PHE A 380 -14.58 4.93 1.82
C PHE A 380 -13.13 4.59 1.46
N ALA A 381 -12.71 3.31 1.61
CA ALA A 381 -11.37 2.86 1.19
C ALA A 381 -11.12 3.11 -0.31
N PHE A 382 -12.11 2.86 -1.18
CA PHE A 382 -12.00 3.15 -2.61
C PHE A 382 -11.95 4.64 -2.93
N VAL A 383 -12.63 5.49 -2.17
CA VAL A 383 -12.50 6.95 -2.28
C VAL A 383 -11.06 7.37 -1.95
N LEU A 384 -10.48 6.85 -0.86
CA LEU A 384 -9.09 7.12 -0.51
C LEU A 384 -8.11 6.64 -1.59
N PHE A 385 -8.31 5.42 -2.09
CA PHE A 385 -7.51 4.88 -3.19
C PHE A 385 -7.59 5.79 -4.43
N GLY A 386 -8.79 6.23 -4.81
CA GLY A 386 -9.00 7.15 -5.94
C GLY A 386 -8.25 8.47 -5.78
N ILE A 387 -8.29 9.06 -4.58
CA ILE A 387 -7.57 10.31 -4.26
C ILE A 387 -6.05 10.12 -4.45
N LEU A 388 -5.47 9.05 -3.90
CA LEU A 388 -4.04 8.75 -4.00
C LEU A 388 -3.62 8.39 -5.43
N LEU A 389 -4.47 7.69 -6.17
CA LEU A 389 -4.23 7.35 -7.56
C LEU A 389 -4.16 8.62 -8.42
N VAL A 390 -5.15 9.52 -8.28
CA VAL A 390 -5.16 10.81 -9.00
C VAL A 390 -3.94 11.64 -8.63
N PHE A 391 -3.62 11.76 -7.33
CA PHE A 391 -2.42 12.44 -6.89
C PHE A 391 -1.17 11.87 -7.55
N SER A 392 -0.98 10.55 -7.51
CA SER A 392 0.20 9.87 -8.05
C SER A 392 0.35 10.12 -9.56
N ILE A 393 -0.75 9.99 -10.32
CA ILE A 393 -0.75 10.24 -11.78
C ILE A 393 -0.39 11.70 -12.08
N VAL A 394 -1.03 12.65 -11.38
CA VAL A 394 -0.78 14.08 -11.59
C VAL A 394 0.67 14.42 -11.23
N TYR A 395 1.15 13.96 -10.08
CA TYR A 395 2.50 14.24 -9.62
C TYR A 395 3.57 13.69 -10.58
N ILE A 396 3.45 12.44 -11.03
CA ILE A 396 4.38 11.83 -11.98
C ILE A 396 4.39 12.60 -13.32
N ARG A 397 3.22 13.03 -13.80
CA ARG A 397 3.14 13.82 -15.05
C ARG A 397 3.76 15.20 -14.91
N VAL A 398 3.51 15.90 -13.81
CA VAL A 398 3.99 17.28 -13.58
C VAL A 398 5.49 17.28 -13.27
N SER A 399 5.97 16.32 -12.47
CA SER A 399 7.40 16.26 -12.10
C SER A 399 8.33 15.87 -13.26
N GLY A 400 7.78 15.31 -14.36
CA GLY A 400 8.59 14.82 -15.48
C GLY A 400 9.54 13.67 -15.08
N GLY A 401 9.35 13.08 -13.89
CA GLY A 401 10.27 12.12 -13.28
C GLY A 401 10.48 10.80 -14.04
N LEU A 402 9.71 10.55 -15.10
CA LEU A 402 9.89 9.40 -15.99
C LEU A 402 10.71 9.74 -17.25
N ARG A 403 10.97 11.02 -17.53
CA ARG A 403 11.69 11.41 -18.77
C ARG A 403 13.16 11.00 -18.77
N GLY A 404 13.80 10.94 -17.61
CA GLY A 404 15.21 10.54 -17.49
C GLY A 404 15.47 9.03 -17.37
N VAL A 405 14.43 8.19 -17.42
CA VAL A 405 14.56 6.72 -17.34
C VAL A 405 14.57 6.09 -18.75
N TYR A 406 14.11 6.82 -19.77
CA TYR A 406 13.94 6.33 -21.15
C TYR A 406 14.84 7.05 -22.17
N GLU A 407 15.63 8.04 -21.74
CA GLU A 407 16.73 8.66 -22.51
C GLU A 407 18.09 8.18 -21.99
#